data_969f51077c5a2bf7c77bfe683b7efbb1
#
_entry.id   969f51077c5a2bf7c77bfe683b7efbb1
#
_cell.length_a   1.000
_cell.length_b   1.000
_cell.length_c   1.000
_cell.angle_alpha   90.00
_cell.angle_beta   90.00
_cell.angle_gamma   90.00
#
_symmetry.space_group_name_H-M   'P 1'
#
loop_
_entity.id
_entity.type
_entity.pdbx_description
1 polymer ?
#
loop_
_entity_poly.entity_id
_entity_poly.type
_entity_poly.pdbx_seq_one_letter_code
_entity_poly.pdbx_strand_id
1 'polypeptide(L)'
;MIAARCQMLGCRPVEEDTVFDLVIEDFEIDGGYCQLQMRATRHKGCDSFRIDWGDGTVEEWADYVVWHNYTKAGCYTVRLGKNVKWWRLWDCYTVTPEPRIYVARPAIYPKCWSDWLESCQGTYCGWNNSDHGGVQGHVIPWGRSIASTFCCYQFCFDIRGGFPPWTPAITDATGTYDRCTGLSGRVPKWGRNITKLAQCDCDCPGARGRFLPWPERCTDFASCYKNATGMHGDIPAWPECAESLDSAFEGCTGATGIIPKWPEAVKSVSRCYMDCSGLTGAWTDDPALLMPEDRLRDEPGVGFCRCFDAVAGCADAVRSLFWDKDWGGTIPRPK
;
A
#
# COMPACT_ATOMS: atom_id res chain seq x y z
N MET A 1 -27.95 -2.34 9.94
CA MET A 1 -28.90 -2.53 8.81
C MET A 1 -28.63 -1.58 7.64
N ILE A 2 -28.23 -0.34 7.85
CA ILE A 2 -27.92 0.64 6.76
C ILE A 2 -26.70 0.21 5.95
N ALA A 3 -25.60 -0.19 6.59
CA ALA A 3 -24.38 -0.66 5.92
C ALA A 3 -24.61 -1.89 5.00
N ALA A 4 -25.47 -2.84 5.40
CA ALA A 4 -25.80 -3.99 4.59
C ALA A 4 -26.62 -3.66 3.33
N ARG A 5 -27.40 -2.58 3.35
CA ARG A 5 -28.13 -2.09 2.18
C ARG A 5 -27.23 -1.42 1.13
N CYS A 6 -26.18 -0.72 1.56
CA CYS A 6 -25.20 -0.10 0.64
C CYS A 6 -24.39 -1.15 -0.14
N GLN A 7 -24.10 -2.32 0.48
CA GLN A 7 -23.36 -3.40 -0.19
C GLN A 7 -24.18 -4.14 -1.27
N MET A 8 -25.52 -4.13 -1.19
CA MET A 8 -26.39 -4.89 -2.09
C MET A 8 -26.85 -4.13 -3.35
N LEU A 9 -26.63 -2.85 -3.43
CA LEU A 9 -26.88 -2.11 -4.64
C LEU A 9 -25.72 -2.36 -5.62
N GLY A 10 -25.82 -3.49 -6.35
CA GLY A 10 -24.87 -3.81 -7.42
C GLY A 10 -24.67 -2.59 -8.32
N CYS A 11 -23.47 -2.04 -8.31
CA CYS A 11 -23.11 -1.00 -9.26
C CYS A 11 -23.27 -1.56 -10.66
N ARG A 12 -24.27 -1.09 -11.40
CA ARG A 12 -24.10 -0.98 -12.84
C ARG A 12 -22.93 -0.02 -13.03
N PRO A 13 -21.92 -0.35 -13.82
CA PRO A 13 -20.89 0.61 -14.16
C PRO A 13 -21.59 1.81 -14.76
N VAL A 14 -21.66 2.89 -14.00
CA VAL A 14 -21.92 4.21 -14.57
C VAL A 14 -20.62 4.51 -15.30
N GLU A 15 -20.63 4.45 -16.61
CA GLU A 15 -19.44 4.47 -17.48
C GLU A 15 -18.57 5.73 -17.31
N GLU A 16 -18.89 6.62 -16.39
CA GLU A 16 -18.33 7.97 -16.39
C GLU A 16 -17.82 8.51 -15.05
N ASP A 17 -18.06 7.90 -13.87
CA ASP A 17 -17.74 8.56 -12.60
C ASP A 17 -16.94 7.69 -11.63
N THR A 18 -15.92 8.26 -10.99
CA THR A 18 -15.30 7.66 -9.79
C THR A 18 -16.26 7.78 -8.63
N VAL A 19 -16.51 6.68 -7.91
CA VAL A 19 -17.59 6.58 -6.94
C VAL A 19 -17.14 5.90 -5.65
N PHE A 20 -17.58 6.45 -4.54
CA PHE A 20 -17.57 5.78 -3.25
C PHE A 20 -18.86 6.06 -2.48
N ASP A 21 -19.23 5.17 -1.56
CA ASP A 21 -20.31 5.43 -0.62
C ASP A 21 -19.74 5.95 0.69
N LEU A 22 -20.37 6.99 1.21
CA LEU A 22 -20.18 7.53 2.54
C LEU A 22 -21.37 7.09 3.41
N VAL A 23 -21.10 6.38 4.49
CA VAL A 23 -22.13 5.95 5.45
C VAL A 23 -21.95 6.69 6.75
N ILE A 24 -22.96 7.47 7.09
CA ILE A 24 -23.08 8.20 8.34
C ILE A 24 -24.15 7.50 9.17
N GLU A 25 -23.76 6.80 10.24
CA GLU A 25 -24.66 5.92 10.98
C GLU A 25 -25.62 6.68 11.88
N ASP A 26 -25.16 7.70 12.59
CA ASP A 26 -26.00 8.56 13.39
C ASP A 26 -25.29 9.87 13.75
N PHE A 27 -26.09 10.91 14.09
CA PHE A 27 -25.64 12.09 14.79
C PHE A 27 -26.20 11.99 16.20
N GLU A 28 -25.38 11.64 17.17
CA GLU A 28 -25.78 11.53 18.57
C GLU A 28 -26.29 12.85 19.18
N ILE A 29 -26.20 13.96 18.44
CA ILE A 29 -26.51 15.30 18.92
C ILE A 29 -27.28 16.10 17.88
N ASP A 30 -28.39 16.67 18.27
CA ASP A 30 -29.20 17.60 17.46
C ASP A 30 -28.35 18.77 16.94
N GLY A 31 -28.41 19.03 15.62
CA GLY A 31 -27.64 20.08 14.96
C GLY A 31 -26.21 19.74 14.60
N GLY A 32 -25.78 18.48 14.80
CA GLY A 32 -24.52 17.96 14.29
C GLY A 32 -24.48 17.87 12.77
N TYR A 33 -23.28 17.82 12.21
CA TYR A 33 -23.07 17.58 10.79
C TYR A 33 -21.82 16.72 10.57
N CYS A 34 -21.79 15.99 9.45
CA CYS A 34 -20.58 15.32 8.99
C CYS A 34 -19.95 16.17 7.88
N GLN A 35 -18.71 16.57 8.05
CA GLN A 35 -17.94 17.24 7.01
C GLN A 35 -17.04 16.26 6.30
N LEU A 36 -17.21 16.14 4.99
CA LEU A 36 -16.30 15.43 4.09
C LEU A 36 -15.40 16.45 3.40
N GLN A 37 -14.09 16.27 3.53
CA GLN A 37 -13.10 17.09 2.81
C GLN A 37 -12.27 16.22 1.88
N MET A 38 -12.04 16.73 0.68
CA MET A 38 -11.20 16.09 -0.31
C MET A 38 -10.23 17.10 -0.91
N ARG A 39 -9.13 16.58 -1.45
CA ARG A 39 -8.25 17.31 -2.38
C ARG A 39 -8.39 16.69 -3.74
N ALA A 40 -8.51 17.51 -4.76
CA ALA A 40 -8.64 17.05 -6.13
C ALA A 40 -7.87 17.95 -7.09
N THR A 41 -7.40 17.38 -8.19
CA THR A 41 -6.78 18.12 -9.29
C THR A 41 -7.50 17.80 -10.59
N ARG A 42 -7.51 18.77 -11.50
CA ARG A 42 -8.18 18.69 -12.78
C ARG A 42 -7.22 18.30 -13.89
N HIS A 43 -7.74 17.77 -14.96
CA HIS A 43 -7.01 17.67 -16.21
C HIS A 43 -6.62 19.06 -16.74
N LYS A 44 -5.49 19.12 -17.44
CA LYS A 44 -5.03 20.37 -18.05
C LYS A 44 -6.07 20.88 -19.05
N GLY A 45 -6.43 22.15 -18.91
CA GLY A 45 -7.41 22.81 -19.77
C GLY A 45 -8.87 22.69 -19.30
N CYS A 46 -9.11 22.10 -18.13
CA CYS A 46 -10.43 22.10 -17.50
C CYS A 46 -10.51 23.17 -16.41
N ASP A 47 -11.56 24.00 -16.44
CA ASP A 47 -11.75 25.09 -15.46
C ASP A 47 -12.39 24.60 -14.16
N SER A 48 -13.22 23.54 -14.23
CA SER A 48 -13.91 22.96 -13.09
C SER A 48 -14.08 21.44 -13.27
N PHE A 49 -14.56 20.80 -12.22
CA PHE A 49 -15.06 19.43 -12.24
C PHE A 49 -16.36 19.32 -11.43
N ARG A 50 -17.23 18.43 -11.86
CA ARG A 50 -18.52 18.17 -11.22
C ARG A 50 -18.35 17.22 -10.04
N ILE A 51 -19.04 17.52 -8.93
CA ILE A 51 -19.23 16.61 -7.81
C ILE A 51 -20.73 16.45 -7.55
N ASP A 52 -21.19 15.20 -7.47
CA ASP A 52 -22.49 14.82 -6.96
C ASP A 52 -22.28 14.23 -5.56
N TRP A 53 -22.76 14.91 -4.55
CA TRP A 53 -22.57 14.54 -3.14
C TRP A 53 -23.49 13.41 -2.66
N GLY A 54 -24.46 13.02 -3.50
CA GLY A 54 -25.37 11.91 -3.21
C GLY A 54 -26.55 12.25 -2.29
N ASP A 55 -26.62 13.46 -1.80
CA ASP A 55 -27.74 13.99 -0.98
C ASP A 55 -28.71 14.87 -1.80
N GLY A 56 -28.53 14.92 -3.10
CA GLY A 56 -29.24 15.78 -4.04
C GLY A 56 -28.47 17.05 -4.41
N THR A 57 -27.35 17.33 -3.74
CA THR A 57 -26.50 18.46 -4.04
C THR A 57 -25.49 18.08 -5.16
N VAL A 58 -25.44 18.89 -6.19
CA VAL A 58 -24.50 18.76 -7.32
C VAL A 58 -23.81 20.10 -7.51
N GLU A 59 -22.48 20.10 -7.51
CA GLU A 59 -21.68 21.31 -7.57
C GLU A 59 -20.56 21.20 -8.61
N GLU A 60 -20.18 22.37 -9.16
CA GLU A 60 -18.98 22.54 -9.96
C GLU A 60 -17.88 23.18 -9.12
N TRP A 61 -16.73 22.52 -9.04
CA TRP A 61 -15.61 22.98 -8.23
C TRP A 61 -14.40 23.35 -9.08
N ALA A 62 -13.78 24.48 -8.71
CA ALA A 62 -12.56 24.97 -9.33
C ALA A 62 -11.35 24.85 -8.41
N ASP A 63 -11.55 24.75 -7.10
CA ASP A 63 -10.52 24.76 -6.09
C ASP A 63 -9.87 23.38 -5.87
N TYR A 64 -8.65 23.39 -5.33
CA TYR A 64 -7.91 22.20 -4.96
C TYR A 64 -8.48 21.47 -3.76
N VAL A 65 -9.06 22.21 -2.80
CA VAL A 65 -9.73 21.67 -1.62
C VAL A 65 -11.22 21.81 -1.79
N VAL A 66 -11.92 20.70 -1.67
CA VAL A 66 -13.38 20.62 -1.77
C VAL A 66 -13.93 20.04 -0.49
N TRP A 67 -15.11 20.50 -0.08
CA TRP A 67 -15.77 20.03 1.14
C TRP A 67 -17.28 20.09 1.04
N HIS A 68 -17.95 19.23 1.81
CA HIS A 68 -19.41 19.19 1.89
C HIS A 68 -19.85 18.82 3.31
N ASN A 69 -20.97 19.36 3.75
CA ASN A 69 -21.55 19.08 5.05
C ASN A 69 -22.84 18.29 4.91
N TYR A 70 -22.87 17.09 5.43
CA TYR A 70 -24.08 16.29 5.55
C TYR A 70 -24.75 16.54 6.90
N THR A 71 -26.02 16.90 6.90
CA THR A 71 -26.79 17.22 8.10
C THR A 71 -27.72 16.10 8.56
N LYS A 72 -27.71 14.97 7.86
CA LYS A 72 -28.55 13.81 8.18
C LYS A 72 -27.71 12.53 8.12
N ALA A 73 -28.04 11.59 8.99
CA ALA A 73 -27.55 10.23 8.89
C ALA A 73 -28.06 9.57 7.60
N GLY A 74 -27.23 8.74 6.97
CA GLY A 74 -27.62 8.10 5.73
C GLY A 74 -26.46 7.44 4.99
N CYS A 75 -26.77 6.92 3.81
CA CYS A 75 -25.79 6.41 2.87
C CYS A 75 -25.80 7.29 1.64
N TYR A 76 -24.68 7.91 1.35
CA TYR A 76 -24.51 8.87 0.28
C TYR A 76 -23.54 8.34 -0.76
N THR A 77 -23.96 8.27 -2.02
CA THR A 77 -23.07 7.87 -3.11
C THR A 77 -22.43 9.11 -3.73
N VAL A 78 -21.18 9.35 -3.41
CA VAL A 78 -20.42 10.48 -3.95
C VAL A 78 -19.84 10.13 -5.31
N ARG A 79 -20.02 11.01 -6.30
CA ARG A 79 -19.53 10.85 -7.68
C ARG A 79 -18.68 12.03 -8.08
N LEU A 80 -17.53 11.73 -8.70
CA LEU A 80 -16.61 12.73 -9.23
C LEU A 80 -16.57 12.65 -10.75
N GLY A 81 -16.87 13.75 -11.40
CA GLY A 81 -16.95 13.83 -12.85
C GLY A 81 -15.60 13.71 -13.57
N LYS A 82 -15.66 13.48 -14.88
CA LYS A 82 -14.52 13.12 -15.75
C LYS A 82 -13.37 14.12 -15.86
N ASN A 83 -13.54 15.35 -15.41
CA ASN A 83 -12.47 16.35 -15.41
C ASN A 83 -11.49 16.19 -14.24
N VAL A 84 -11.77 15.29 -13.29
CA VAL A 84 -10.89 14.98 -12.17
C VAL A 84 -9.77 14.07 -12.64
N LYS A 85 -8.53 14.56 -12.53
CA LYS A 85 -7.32 13.80 -12.86
C LYS A 85 -6.85 12.91 -11.69
N TRP A 86 -6.98 13.44 -10.49
CA TRP A 86 -6.57 12.82 -9.24
C TRP A 86 -7.36 13.41 -8.09
N TRP A 87 -7.66 12.60 -7.08
CA TRP A 87 -8.27 13.05 -5.84
C TRP A 87 -7.79 12.20 -4.64
N ARG A 88 -7.97 12.76 -3.45
CA ARG A 88 -7.68 12.06 -2.22
C ARG A 88 -8.65 12.53 -1.13
N LEU A 89 -9.09 11.62 -0.26
CA LEU A 89 -9.73 11.98 0.98
C LEU A 89 -8.73 12.74 1.86
N TRP A 90 -9.17 13.87 2.40
CA TRP A 90 -8.32 14.65 3.30
C TRP A 90 -8.80 14.51 4.73
N ASP A 91 -10.10 14.67 4.97
CA ASP A 91 -10.71 14.51 6.26
C ASP A 91 -12.19 14.16 6.12
N CYS A 92 -12.76 13.47 7.14
CA CYS A 92 -14.17 13.19 7.25
C CYS A 92 -14.50 12.95 8.73
N TYR A 93 -15.32 13.79 9.29
CA TYR A 93 -15.61 13.74 10.71
C TYR A 93 -17.01 14.28 11.03
N THR A 94 -17.60 13.79 12.08
CA THR A 94 -18.84 14.34 12.63
C THR A 94 -18.50 15.45 13.62
N VAL A 95 -19.18 16.55 13.51
CA VAL A 95 -18.96 17.74 14.35
C VAL A 95 -20.22 18.02 15.15
N THR A 96 -20.05 18.23 16.44
CA THR A 96 -21.11 18.79 17.29
C THR A 96 -21.10 20.31 17.24
N PRO A 97 -22.26 21.00 17.31
CA PRO A 97 -22.29 22.44 17.18
C PRO A 97 -21.56 23.18 18.32
N GLU A 98 -21.73 22.74 19.59
CA GLU A 98 -21.06 23.34 20.77
C GLU A 98 -21.06 22.38 21.96
N PRO A 99 -19.92 22.13 22.64
CA PRO A 99 -18.56 22.43 22.14
C PRO A 99 -18.25 21.62 20.92
N ARG A 100 -17.40 22.09 20.00
CA ARG A 100 -16.97 21.34 18.82
C ARG A 100 -16.19 20.10 19.25
N ILE A 101 -16.84 18.98 19.25
CA ILE A 101 -16.25 17.67 19.57
C ILE A 101 -16.34 16.81 18.30
N TYR A 102 -15.23 16.16 17.94
CA TYR A 102 -15.20 15.15 16.87
C TYR A 102 -15.69 13.84 17.47
N VAL A 103 -16.89 13.41 17.09
CA VAL A 103 -17.56 12.28 17.75
C VAL A 103 -17.33 10.96 17.07
N ALA A 104 -17.27 10.92 15.74
CA ALA A 104 -17.06 9.68 15.01
C ALA A 104 -16.54 9.96 13.57
N ARG A 105 -15.88 8.99 12.97
CA ARG A 105 -15.55 9.01 11.54
C ARG A 105 -16.56 8.13 10.79
N PRO A 106 -17.21 8.63 9.76
CA PRO A 106 -18.10 7.84 8.93
C PRO A 106 -17.35 6.77 8.15
N ALA A 107 -18.04 5.72 7.76
CA ALA A 107 -17.48 4.65 6.96
C ALA A 107 -17.49 5.01 5.47
N ILE A 108 -16.41 4.70 4.76
CA ILE A 108 -16.24 4.95 3.32
C ILE A 108 -16.05 3.62 2.61
N TYR A 109 -16.88 3.37 1.61
CA TYR A 109 -16.86 2.15 0.81
C TYR A 109 -16.47 2.47 -0.64
N PRO A 110 -15.24 2.11 -1.08
CA PRO A 110 -14.86 2.25 -2.49
C PRO A 110 -15.81 1.49 -3.41
N LYS A 111 -16.17 2.07 -4.57
CA LYS A 111 -17.09 1.46 -5.54
C LYS A 111 -16.46 1.22 -6.90
N CYS A 112 -15.87 2.23 -7.49
CA CYS A 112 -15.21 2.10 -8.78
C CYS A 112 -14.14 3.17 -9.01
N TRP A 113 -13.20 2.86 -9.88
CA TRP A 113 -12.25 3.81 -10.47
C TRP A 113 -12.63 4.08 -11.91
N SER A 114 -12.69 5.34 -12.26
CA SER A 114 -12.96 5.75 -13.63
C SER A 114 -11.75 5.59 -14.54
N ASP A 115 -11.98 5.32 -15.80
CA ASP A 115 -10.92 5.13 -16.80
C ASP A 115 -10.16 6.43 -17.13
N TRP A 116 -10.65 7.62 -16.75
CA TRP A 116 -9.94 8.89 -16.95
C TRP A 116 -9.02 9.29 -15.78
N LEU A 117 -9.12 8.64 -14.61
CA LEU A 117 -8.21 8.90 -13.52
C LEU A 117 -6.80 8.45 -13.89
N GLU A 118 -5.84 9.37 -13.81
CA GLU A 118 -4.43 9.07 -14.06
C GLU A 118 -3.71 8.55 -12.81
N SER A 119 -4.23 8.84 -11.63
CA SER A 119 -3.62 8.45 -10.36
C SER A 119 -4.66 8.33 -9.25
N CYS A 120 -4.46 7.34 -8.38
CA CYS A 120 -5.15 7.22 -7.09
C CYS A 120 -4.17 7.38 -5.92
N GLN A 121 -3.13 8.17 -6.10
CA GLN A 121 -2.10 8.41 -5.10
C GLN A 121 -2.67 8.91 -3.77
N GLY A 122 -2.49 8.12 -2.71
CA GLY A 122 -2.92 8.46 -1.36
C GLY A 122 -4.43 8.62 -1.18
N THR A 123 -5.25 8.12 -2.11
CA THR A 123 -6.70 8.38 -2.10
C THR A 123 -7.36 7.99 -0.79
N TYR A 124 -7.03 6.82 -0.26
CA TYR A 124 -7.56 6.33 1.02
C TYR A 124 -6.51 6.23 2.14
N CYS A 125 -5.31 6.78 1.91
CA CYS A 125 -4.17 6.68 2.83
C CYS A 125 -4.47 7.26 4.21
N GLY A 126 -4.13 6.50 5.26
CA GLY A 126 -4.22 6.97 6.65
C GLY A 126 -5.64 7.11 7.21
N TRP A 127 -6.63 6.60 6.52
CA TRP A 127 -8.06 6.66 6.90
C TRP A 127 -8.46 5.59 7.90
N ASN A 128 -7.53 5.24 8.78
CA ASN A 128 -7.77 4.29 9.84
C ASN A 128 -7.41 4.89 11.19
N ASN A 129 -8.39 5.46 11.83
CA ASN A 129 -8.37 5.53 13.27
C ASN A 129 -9.39 4.52 13.81
N SER A 130 -8.91 3.70 14.71
CA SER A 130 -9.51 2.55 15.36
C SER A 130 -10.85 2.78 16.04
N ASP A 131 -11.40 3.99 15.99
CA ASP A 131 -12.48 4.31 16.92
C ASP A 131 -13.87 4.42 16.28
N HIS A 132 -14.11 4.22 15.04
CA HIS A 132 -15.44 4.15 14.40
C HIS A 132 -15.43 4.79 12.99
N GLY A 133 -15.17 4.04 11.98
CA GLY A 133 -15.21 4.53 10.60
C GLY A 133 -13.90 4.26 9.87
N GLY A 134 -13.72 4.82 8.70
CA GLY A 134 -12.56 4.61 7.84
C GLY A 134 -12.95 3.88 6.56
N VAL A 135 -11.95 3.48 5.78
CA VAL A 135 -12.19 2.78 4.52
C VAL A 135 -12.53 1.33 4.81
N GLN A 136 -13.70 0.92 4.40
CA GLN A 136 -14.27 -0.40 4.61
C GLN A 136 -14.66 -1.06 3.27
N GLY A 137 -15.12 -2.30 3.34
CA GLY A 137 -15.56 -3.04 2.15
C GLY A 137 -14.41 -3.72 1.43
N HIS A 138 -14.39 -3.67 0.12
CA HIS A 138 -13.43 -4.41 -0.70
C HIS A 138 -12.55 -3.49 -1.53
N VAL A 139 -11.30 -3.92 -1.76
CA VAL A 139 -10.46 -3.31 -2.79
C VAL A 139 -11.15 -3.48 -4.14
N ILE A 140 -11.23 -2.42 -4.90
CA ILE A 140 -11.88 -2.41 -6.22
C ILE A 140 -10.85 -2.56 -7.34
N PRO A 141 -11.24 -3.15 -8.49
CA PRO A 141 -10.35 -3.26 -9.64
C PRO A 141 -9.84 -1.90 -10.12
N TRP A 142 -8.57 -1.84 -10.52
CA TRP A 142 -7.92 -0.61 -10.98
C TRP A 142 -8.52 -0.10 -12.29
N GLY A 143 -8.72 1.21 -12.40
CA GLY A 143 -9.04 1.88 -13.66
C GLY A 143 -7.90 1.76 -14.68
N ARG A 144 -8.24 1.74 -15.98
CA ARG A 144 -7.28 1.44 -17.05
C ARG A 144 -6.19 2.48 -17.22
N SER A 145 -6.46 3.74 -16.86
CA SER A 145 -5.53 4.87 -17.01
C SER A 145 -4.71 5.18 -15.78
N ILE A 146 -4.95 4.49 -14.65
CA ILE A 146 -4.23 4.72 -13.41
C ILE A 146 -2.77 4.30 -13.58
N ALA A 147 -1.87 5.28 -13.56
CA ALA A 147 -0.42 5.08 -13.66
C ALA A 147 0.27 4.96 -12.29
N SER A 148 -0.31 5.54 -11.24
CA SER A 148 0.25 5.47 -9.88
C SER A 148 -0.84 5.10 -8.87
N THR A 149 -0.52 4.06 -8.07
CA THR A 149 -1.31 3.62 -6.91
C THR A 149 -0.57 3.93 -5.59
N PHE A 150 0.39 4.84 -5.63
CA PHE A 150 1.23 5.23 -4.50
C PHE A 150 0.39 5.47 -3.23
N CYS A 151 0.63 4.67 -2.17
CA CYS A 151 -0.07 4.75 -0.88
C CYS A 151 -1.62 4.77 -0.98
N CYS A 152 -2.21 4.19 -2.02
CA CYS A 152 -3.65 4.31 -2.27
C CYS A 152 -4.49 3.81 -1.09
N TYR A 153 -4.21 2.62 -0.59
CA TYR A 153 -4.89 2.00 0.55
C TYR A 153 -3.99 1.88 1.81
N GLN A 154 -2.87 2.57 1.83
CA GLN A 154 -1.94 2.50 2.96
C GLN A 154 -2.66 2.75 4.30
N PHE A 155 -2.42 1.89 5.31
CA PHE A 155 -3.07 1.91 6.62
C PHE A 155 -4.61 1.71 6.62
N CYS A 156 -5.17 1.08 5.58
CA CYS A 156 -6.59 0.73 5.56
C CYS A 156 -6.81 -0.65 6.20
N PHE A 157 -6.85 -0.75 7.54
CA PHE A 157 -6.92 -2.02 8.29
C PHE A 157 -8.24 -2.76 8.09
N ASP A 158 -9.34 -2.05 7.84
CA ASP A 158 -10.69 -2.61 7.72
C ASP A 158 -11.10 -2.94 6.28
N ILE A 159 -10.26 -2.59 5.30
CA ILE A 159 -10.51 -2.99 3.92
C ILE A 159 -10.27 -4.48 3.77
N ARG A 160 -11.13 -5.16 3.02
CA ARG A 160 -11.16 -6.61 2.90
C ARG A 160 -11.10 -7.07 1.46
N GLY A 161 -11.07 -8.39 1.25
CA GLY A 161 -11.07 -9.02 -0.06
C GLY A 161 -9.67 -9.38 -0.54
N GLY A 162 -9.58 -9.65 -1.84
CA GLY A 162 -8.34 -10.03 -2.49
C GLY A 162 -7.66 -8.86 -3.16
N PHE A 163 -6.47 -9.13 -3.67
CA PHE A 163 -5.67 -8.16 -4.43
C PHE A 163 -6.13 -8.15 -5.89
N PRO A 164 -6.61 -7.03 -6.44
CA PRO A 164 -7.01 -6.95 -7.84
C PRO A 164 -5.80 -7.05 -8.78
N PRO A 165 -5.98 -7.57 -10.00
CA PRO A 165 -4.92 -7.61 -11.00
C PRO A 165 -4.41 -6.20 -11.34
N TRP A 166 -3.08 -6.08 -11.52
CA TRP A 166 -2.44 -4.85 -11.96
C TRP A 166 -2.77 -4.54 -13.42
N THR A 167 -3.14 -3.30 -13.72
CA THR A 167 -3.32 -2.86 -15.10
C THR A 167 -1.98 -2.50 -15.76
N PRO A 168 -1.87 -2.56 -17.09
CA PRO A 168 -0.64 -2.20 -17.78
C PRO A 168 -0.21 -0.73 -17.63
N ALA A 169 -1.12 0.16 -17.21
CA ALA A 169 -0.81 1.57 -17.01
C ALA A 169 0.01 1.82 -15.74
N ILE A 170 -0.13 0.94 -14.72
CA ILE A 170 0.51 1.15 -13.41
C ILE A 170 2.01 1.00 -13.52
N THR A 171 2.73 2.05 -13.12
CA THR A 171 4.19 2.13 -13.06
C THR A 171 4.73 2.31 -11.63
N ASP A 172 3.91 2.87 -10.73
CA ASP A 172 4.28 3.09 -9.33
C ASP A 172 3.23 2.47 -8.42
N ALA A 173 3.61 1.39 -7.72
CA ALA A 173 2.78 0.67 -6.75
C ALA A 173 3.32 0.79 -5.32
N THR A 174 4.18 1.78 -5.05
CA THR A 174 4.75 2.02 -3.72
C THR A 174 3.67 2.18 -2.67
N GLY A 175 3.76 1.42 -1.57
CA GLY A 175 2.88 1.51 -0.41
C GLY A 175 1.39 1.24 -0.69
N THR A 176 1.05 0.65 -1.84
CA THR A 176 -0.36 0.51 -2.26
C THR A 176 -1.22 -0.15 -1.20
N TYR A 177 -0.74 -1.23 -0.59
CA TYR A 177 -1.47 -2.00 0.43
C TYR A 177 -0.73 -2.05 1.78
N ASP A 178 0.26 -1.17 1.98
CA ASP A 178 1.02 -1.15 3.22
C ASP A 178 0.10 -1.14 4.45
N ARG A 179 0.28 -2.14 5.32
CA ARG A 179 -0.51 -2.36 6.55
C ARG A 179 -2.02 -2.54 6.34
N CYS A 180 -2.45 -3.06 5.19
CA CYS A 180 -3.83 -3.46 4.97
C CYS A 180 -4.09 -4.85 5.58
N THR A 181 -4.19 -4.93 6.91
CA THR A 181 -4.27 -6.20 7.66
C THR A 181 -5.56 -7.00 7.40
N GLY A 182 -6.61 -6.36 6.91
CA GLY A 182 -7.87 -7.01 6.55
C GLY A 182 -7.89 -7.65 5.17
N LEU A 183 -6.88 -7.38 4.31
CA LEU A 183 -6.77 -8.01 3.00
C LEU A 183 -6.34 -9.46 3.12
N SER A 184 -6.89 -10.32 2.26
CA SER A 184 -6.52 -11.72 2.21
C SER A 184 -6.68 -12.30 0.82
N GLY A 185 -5.77 -13.19 0.43
CA GLY A 185 -5.86 -13.88 -0.85
C GLY A 185 -4.54 -13.95 -1.58
N ARG A 186 -4.60 -14.44 -2.80
CA ARG A 186 -3.41 -14.58 -3.65
C ARG A 186 -2.98 -13.23 -4.20
N VAL A 187 -1.71 -12.90 -4.01
CA VAL A 187 -1.07 -11.75 -4.68
C VAL A 187 -1.08 -11.99 -6.20
N PRO A 188 -1.56 -11.06 -7.02
CA PRO A 188 -1.58 -11.20 -8.48
C PRO A 188 -0.17 -11.05 -9.06
N LYS A 189 0.02 -11.54 -10.29
CA LYS A 189 1.26 -11.29 -11.03
C LYS A 189 1.50 -9.79 -11.15
N TRP A 190 2.74 -9.38 -10.94
CA TRP A 190 3.15 -7.99 -11.10
C TRP A 190 2.88 -7.45 -12.50
N GLY A 191 2.46 -6.21 -12.59
CA GLY A 191 2.34 -5.51 -13.86
C GLY A 191 3.72 -5.29 -14.50
N ARG A 192 3.86 -5.61 -15.78
CA ARG A 192 5.15 -5.55 -16.49
C ARG A 192 5.80 -4.17 -16.52
N ASN A 193 5.02 -3.12 -16.38
CA ASN A 193 5.47 -1.73 -16.44
C ASN A 193 5.77 -1.13 -15.07
N ILE A 194 5.57 -1.89 -13.99
CA ILE A 194 5.86 -1.42 -12.63
C ILE A 194 7.37 -1.23 -12.47
N THR A 195 7.76 -0.06 -12.00
CA THR A 195 9.15 0.33 -11.74
C THR A 195 9.44 0.57 -10.26
N LYS A 196 8.40 0.65 -9.42
CA LYS A 196 8.52 0.85 -7.97
C LYS A 196 7.52 -0.02 -7.23
N LEU A 197 8.00 -0.77 -6.24
CA LEU A 197 7.24 -1.70 -5.40
C LEU A 197 7.51 -1.51 -3.90
N ALA A 198 8.26 -0.49 -3.51
CA ALA A 198 8.58 -0.29 -2.10
C ALA A 198 7.30 -0.33 -1.24
N GLN A 199 7.32 -1.12 -0.15
CA GLN A 199 6.21 -1.26 0.80
C GLN A 199 4.85 -1.71 0.18
N CYS A 200 4.83 -2.28 -1.02
CA CYS A 200 3.55 -2.57 -1.71
C CYS A 200 2.65 -3.49 -0.88
N ASP A 201 3.16 -4.62 -0.41
CA ASP A 201 2.44 -5.61 0.39
C ASP A 201 3.01 -5.71 1.82
N CYS A 202 3.65 -4.63 2.31
CA CYS A 202 4.25 -4.56 3.63
C CYS A 202 3.19 -4.73 4.73
N ASP A 203 3.50 -5.53 5.75
CA ASP A 203 2.61 -5.78 6.88
C ASP A 203 1.19 -6.25 6.47
N CYS A 204 1.10 -7.01 5.35
CA CYS A 204 -0.13 -7.64 4.87
C CYS A 204 -0.13 -9.16 5.17
N PRO A 205 -0.42 -9.61 6.40
CA PRO A 205 -0.30 -11.03 6.80
C PRO A 205 -1.28 -11.94 6.07
N GLY A 206 -2.33 -11.38 5.48
CA GLY A 206 -3.31 -12.11 4.68
C GLY A 206 -2.91 -12.32 3.21
N ALA A 207 -1.82 -11.71 2.75
CA ALA A 207 -1.25 -11.96 1.43
C ALA A 207 -0.79 -13.41 1.34
N ARG A 208 -1.20 -14.15 0.28
CA ARG A 208 -0.95 -15.58 0.16
C ARG A 208 -0.47 -15.96 -1.23
N GLY A 209 0.20 -17.09 -1.32
CA GLY A 209 0.66 -17.69 -2.56
C GLY A 209 2.16 -17.81 -2.61
N ARG A 210 2.67 -18.12 -3.79
CA ARG A 210 4.13 -18.17 -4.00
C ARG A 210 4.65 -16.79 -4.31
N PHE A 211 5.90 -16.52 -3.93
CA PHE A 211 6.62 -15.36 -4.42
C PHE A 211 6.68 -15.42 -5.95
N LEU A 212 6.40 -14.30 -6.59
CA LEU A 212 6.25 -14.21 -8.04
C LEU A 212 7.49 -13.56 -8.66
N PRO A 213 7.83 -13.90 -9.91
CA PRO A 213 8.87 -13.18 -10.63
C PRO A 213 8.64 -11.68 -10.64
N TRP A 214 9.71 -10.93 -10.42
CA TRP A 214 9.69 -9.48 -10.33
C TRP A 214 9.47 -8.82 -11.70
N PRO A 215 8.94 -7.57 -11.73
CA PRO A 215 8.97 -6.76 -12.94
C PRO A 215 10.41 -6.46 -13.34
N GLU A 216 10.77 -6.69 -14.59
CA GLU A 216 12.15 -6.58 -15.09
C GLU A 216 12.77 -5.17 -14.97
N ARG A 217 11.93 -4.13 -14.86
CA ARG A 217 12.34 -2.74 -14.81
C ARG A 217 12.19 -2.10 -13.43
N CYS A 218 11.85 -2.88 -12.43
CA CYS A 218 11.67 -2.37 -11.06
C CYS A 218 13.03 -2.20 -10.39
N THR A 219 13.24 -1.03 -9.78
CA THR A 219 14.51 -0.69 -9.11
C THR A 219 14.39 -0.65 -7.60
N ASP A 220 13.17 -0.48 -7.06
CA ASP A 220 12.95 -0.30 -5.62
C ASP A 220 11.96 -1.35 -5.08
N PHE A 221 12.47 -2.22 -4.21
CA PHE A 221 11.75 -3.31 -3.56
C PHE A 221 11.74 -3.19 -2.03
N ALA A 222 12.17 -2.05 -1.50
CA ALA A 222 12.28 -1.85 -0.07
C ALA A 222 10.98 -2.23 0.66
N SER A 223 11.07 -3.16 1.62
CA SER A 223 9.93 -3.66 2.42
C SER A 223 8.75 -4.22 1.60
N CYS A 224 8.95 -4.63 0.34
CA CYS A 224 7.84 -5.02 -0.55
C CYS A 224 6.97 -6.13 0.03
N TYR A 225 7.59 -7.20 0.59
CA TYR A 225 6.91 -8.32 1.25
C TYR A 225 7.17 -8.38 2.76
N LYS A 226 7.65 -7.30 3.37
CA LYS A 226 7.91 -7.30 4.81
C LYS A 226 6.68 -7.79 5.58
N ASN A 227 6.91 -8.81 6.47
CA ASN A 227 5.87 -9.45 7.28
C ASN A 227 4.69 -10.06 6.49
N ALA A 228 4.86 -10.37 5.21
CA ALA A 228 3.89 -11.09 4.41
C ALA A 228 3.94 -12.60 4.74
N THR A 229 3.53 -12.97 5.95
CA THR A 229 3.70 -14.32 6.53
C THR A 229 2.91 -15.41 5.84
N GLY A 230 1.90 -15.06 5.02
CA GLY A 230 1.13 -16.02 4.21
C GLY A 230 1.77 -16.36 2.85
N MET A 231 2.81 -15.63 2.45
CA MET A 231 3.58 -15.91 1.23
C MET A 231 4.59 -17.04 1.48
N HIS A 232 4.86 -17.86 0.46
CA HIS A 232 5.75 -19.01 0.59
C HIS A 232 6.46 -19.38 -0.70
N GLY A 233 7.48 -20.24 -0.56
CA GLY A 233 8.26 -20.80 -1.69
C GLY A 233 9.58 -20.10 -1.88
N ASP A 234 10.22 -20.42 -3.01
CA ASP A 234 11.55 -19.92 -3.32
C ASP A 234 11.49 -18.42 -3.68
N ILE A 235 12.50 -17.69 -3.22
CA ILE A 235 12.65 -16.29 -3.56
C ILE A 235 13.05 -16.17 -5.04
N PRO A 236 12.33 -15.39 -5.84
CA PRO A 236 12.67 -15.20 -7.25
C PRO A 236 13.98 -14.42 -7.41
N ALA A 237 14.71 -14.70 -8.50
CA ALA A 237 15.89 -13.93 -8.86
C ALA A 237 15.55 -12.43 -9.01
N TRP A 238 16.45 -11.59 -8.52
CA TRP A 238 16.31 -10.14 -8.63
C TRP A 238 16.54 -9.66 -10.07
N PRO A 239 15.84 -8.62 -10.53
CA PRO A 239 16.20 -7.92 -11.76
C PRO A 239 17.57 -7.26 -11.60
N GLU A 240 18.39 -7.26 -12.67
CA GLU A 240 19.73 -6.67 -12.64
C GLU A 240 19.74 -5.15 -12.31
N CYS A 241 18.63 -4.47 -12.56
CA CYS A 241 18.45 -3.05 -12.25
C CYS A 241 17.97 -2.77 -10.82
N ALA A 242 17.76 -3.78 -9.97
CA ALA A 242 17.29 -3.56 -8.61
C ALA A 242 18.36 -2.88 -7.76
N GLU A 243 18.00 -1.76 -7.15
CA GLU A 243 18.89 -0.92 -6.37
C GLU A 243 18.66 -0.99 -4.86
N SER A 244 17.39 -1.02 -4.43
CA SER A 244 17.01 -1.02 -3.02
C SER A 244 16.23 -2.28 -2.67
N LEU A 245 16.78 -3.08 -1.74
CA LEU A 245 16.21 -4.34 -1.27
C LEU A 245 16.01 -4.34 0.26
N ASP A 246 16.10 -3.19 0.90
CA ASP A 246 16.01 -3.08 2.35
C ASP A 246 14.72 -3.70 2.88
N SER A 247 14.83 -4.63 3.82
CA SER A 247 13.70 -5.33 4.44
C SER A 247 12.74 -6.03 3.44
N ALA A 248 13.16 -6.27 2.19
CA ALA A 248 12.25 -6.73 1.12
C ALA A 248 11.49 -8.02 1.49
N PHE A 249 12.12 -8.93 2.24
CA PHE A 249 11.53 -10.17 2.75
C PHE A 249 11.59 -10.28 4.28
N GLU A 250 11.87 -9.19 5.00
CA GLU A 250 11.92 -9.21 6.47
C GLU A 250 10.65 -9.86 7.05
N GLY A 251 10.82 -10.88 7.90
CA GLY A 251 9.70 -11.59 8.52
C GLY A 251 8.93 -12.56 7.62
N CYS A 252 9.40 -12.83 6.40
CA CYS A 252 8.78 -13.80 5.49
C CYS A 252 9.14 -15.24 5.89
N THR A 253 8.52 -15.78 6.93
CA THR A 253 8.81 -17.12 7.47
C THR A 253 8.52 -18.27 6.50
N GLY A 254 7.70 -18.04 5.48
CA GLY A 254 7.38 -19.01 4.43
C GLY A 254 8.38 -19.02 3.25
N ALA A 255 9.38 -18.14 3.24
CA ALA A 255 10.42 -18.14 2.22
C ALA A 255 11.30 -19.40 2.36
N THR A 256 11.57 -20.10 1.23
CA THR A 256 12.34 -21.35 1.19
C THR A 256 13.43 -21.29 0.13
N GLY A 257 14.25 -22.35 0.06
CA GLY A 257 15.32 -22.45 -0.90
C GLY A 257 16.58 -21.67 -0.51
N ILE A 258 17.26 -21.12 -1.49
CA ILE A 258 18.49 -20.38 -1.31
C ILE A 258 18.31 -18.90 -1.63
N ILE A 259 19.09 -18.07 -0.97
CA ILE A 259 19.16 -16.63 -1.27
C ILE A 259 19.67 -16.45 -2.71
N PRO A 260 18.95 -15.73 -3.58
CA PRO A 260 19.39 -15.49 -4.95
C PRO A 260 20.58 -14.53 -5.00
N LYS A 261 21.32 -14.58 -6.11
CA LYS A 261 22.41 -13.65 -6.40
C LYS A 261 21.93 -12.20 -6.34
N TRP A 262 22.76 -11.35 -5.75
CA TRP A 262 22.50 -9.91 -5.74
C TRP A 262 22.57 -9.31 -7.15
N PRO A 263 21.67 -8.37 -7.48
CA PRO A 263 21.75 -7.65 -8.75
C PRO A 263 22.99 -6.75 -8.80
N GLU A 264 23.46 -6.46 -10.02
CA GLU A 264 24.65 -5.61 -10.17
C GLU A 264 24.43 -4.16 -9.72
N ALA A 265 23.20 -3.67 -9.82
CA ALA A 265 22.85 -2.30 -9.45
C ALA A 265 22.56 -2.10 -7.95
N VAL A 266 22.66 -3.17 -7.13
CA VAL A 266 22.26 -3.09 -5.70
C VAL A 266 23.06 -2.05 -4.92
N LYS A 267 22.37 -1.26 -4.10
CA LYS A 267 22.92 -0.20 -3.26
C LYS A 267 22.61 -0.40 -1.78
N SER A 268 21.55 -1.16 -1.45
CA SER A 268 21.14 -1.40 -0.07
C SER A 268 20.37 -2.71 0.06
N VAL A 269 20.69 -3.50 1.08
CA VAL A 269 20.10 -4.81 1.41
C VAL A 269 19.85 -4.98 2.90
N SER A 270 19.79 -3.90 3.67
CA SER A 270 19.60 -3.96 5.12
C SER A 270 18.36 -4.78 5.46
N ARG A 271 18.49 -5.76 6.38
CA ARG A 271 17.40 -6.64 6.82
C ARG A 271 16.66 -7.41 5.71
N CYS A 272 17.23 -7.49 4.50
CA CYS A 272 16.52 -8.03 3.34
C CYS A 272 15.87 -9.40 3.61
N TYR A 273 16.59 -10.30 4.28
CA TYR A 273 16.12 -11.64 4.63
C TYR A 273 16.04 -11.88 6.13
N MET A 274 16.00 -10.83 6.94
CA MET A 274 15.88 -10.96 8.37
C MET A 274 14.63 -11.77 8.74
N ASP A 275 14.77 -12.73 9.65
CA ASP A 275 13.70 -13.62 10.13
C ASP A 275 13.07 -14.54 9.04
N CYS A 276 13.77 -14.76 7.91
CA CYS A 276 13.39 -15.75 6.88
C CYS A 276 13.89 -17.14 7.27
N SER A 277 13.30 -17.76 8.29
CA SER A 277 13.77 -19.01 8.89
C SER A 277 13.72 -20.24 7.98
N GLY A 278 12.99 -20.19 6.88
CA GLY A 278 12.89 -21.30 5.90
C GLY A 278 13.98 -21.30 4.82
N LEU A 279 14.83 -20.28 4.74
CA LEU A 279 15.95 -20.24 3.82
C LEU A 279 17.07 -21.17 4.29
N THR A 280 17.68 -21.94 3.36
CA THR A 280 18.62 -23.03 3.66
C THR A 280 20.04 -22.76 3.19
N GLY A 281 20.31 -21.62 2.60
CA GLY A 281 21.65 -21.25 2.11
C GLY A 281 21.61 -20.02 1.22
N ALA A 282 22.72 -19.76 0.54
CA ALA A 282 22.86 -18.68 -0.40
C ALA A 282 23.37 -19.19 -1.76
N TRP A 283 23.29 -18.37 -2.80
CA TRP A 283 23.75 -18.71 -4.15
C TRP A 283 25.26 -18.96 -4.25
N THR A 284 26.04 -18.59 -3.23
CA THR A 284 27.47 -18.83 -3.12
C THR A 284 27.86 -18.96 -1.66
N ASP A 285 28.94 -19.73 -1.42
CA ASP A 285 29.60 -19.84 -0.10
C ASP A 285 30.78 -18.85 0.02
N ASP A 286 31.07 -18.07 -1.04
CA ASP A 286 32.12 -17.05 -1.03
C ASP A 286 31.59 -15.76 -0.38
N PRO A 287 32.10 -15.39 0.80
CA PRO A 287 31.67 -14.22 1.51
C PRO A 287 31.89 -12.90 0.76
N ALA A 288 32.94 -12.82 -0.05
CA ALA A 288 33.25 -11.62 -0.82
C ALA A 288 32.21 -11.38 -1.92
N LEU A 289 31.61 -12.46 -2.45
CA LEU A 289 30.52 -12.38 -3.41
C LEU A 289 29.16 -12.15 -2.76
N LEU A 290 28.97 -12.68 -1.54
CA LEU A 290 27.74 -12.43 -0.78
C LEU A 290 27.62 -11.00 -0.28
N MET A 291 28.73 -10.30 -0.14
CA MET A 291 28.78 -8.94 0.40
C MET A 291 29.59 -8.04 -0.52
N PRO A 292 29.04 -7.54 -1.62
CA PRO A 292 29.71 -6.59 -2.48
C PRO A 292 29.83 -5.23 -1.79
N GLU A 293 30.75 -5.11 -0.82
CA GLU A 293 31.00 -3.91 -0.01
C GLU A 293 31.30 -2.66 -0.86
N ASP A 294 31.89 -2.88 -2.06
CA ASP A 294 32.21 -1.85 -3.03
C ASP A 294 30.99 -1.20 -3.70
N ARG A 295 29.83 -1.83 -3.61
CA ARG A 295 28.58 -1.35 -4.24
C ARG A 295 27.60 -0.74 -3.26
N LEU A 296 27.81 -0.93 -1.96
CA LEU A 296 26.90 -0.46 -0.92
C LEU A 296 27.29 0.96 -0.50
N ARG A 297 26.27 1.78 -0.28
CA ARG A 297 26.43 3.19 0.05
C ARG A 297 27.34 3.41 1.27
N ASP A 298 28.05 4.52 1.23
CA ASP A 298 28.94 5.29 2.08
C ASP A 298 29.07 5.00 3.61
N GLU A 299 28.25 4.15 4.18
CA GLU A 299 28.38 3.72 5.58
C GLU A 299 28.67 2.22 5.64
N PRO A 300 29.93 1.82 5.91
CA PRO A 300 30.29 0.42 6.07
C PRO A 300 29.42 -0.25 7.12
N GLY A 301 28.77 -1.37 6.75
CA GLY A 301 27.91 -2.16 7.63
C GLY A 301 26.44 -1.80 7.69
N VAL A 302 26.02 -0.63 7.29
CA VAL A 302 24.59 -0.24 7.27
C VAL A 302 23.84 -0.99 6.15
N GLY A 303 24.45 -1.15 4.99
CA GLY A 303 23.86 -1.84 3.85
C GLY A 303 23.53 -3.32 4.11
N PHE A 304 24.20 -3.99 5.04
CA PHE A 304 23.96 -5.39 5.42
C PHE A 304 23.41 -5.57 6.82
N CYS A 305 23.08 -4.51 7.53
CA CYS A 305 22.63 -4.60 8.90
C CYS A 305 21.51 -5.64 9.05
N ARG A 306 21.79 -6.71 9.81
CA ARG A 306 20.84 -7.78 10.12
C ARG A 306 20.23 -8.50 8.89
N CYS A 307 20.85 -8.41 7.71
CA CYS A 307 20.30 -8.95 6.47
C CYS A 307 19.99 -10.46 6.56
N PHE A 308 20.81 -11.21 7.31
CA PHE A 308 20.71 -12.66 7.42
C PHE A 308 20.34 -13.15 8.83
N ASP A 309 19.91 -12.27 9.73
CA ASP A 309 19.49 -12.68 11.05
C ASP A 309 18.38 -13.73 10.98
N ALA A 310 18.53 -14.83 11.72
CA ALA A 310 17.63 -15.98 11.78
C ALA A 310 17.43 -16.75 10.45
N VAL A 311 18.30 -16.57 9.45
CA VAL A 311 18.33 -17.46 8.28
C VAL A 311 18.98 -18.79 8.70
N ALA A 312 18.18 -19.86 8.75
CA ALA A 312 18.67 -21.19 9.02
C ALA A 312 19.58 -21.66 7.84
N GLY A 313 20.80 -22.13 8.14
CA GLY A 313 21.71 -22.66 7.11
C GLY A 313 22.56 -21.62 6.35
N CYS A 314 22.45 -20.34 6.61
CA CYS A 314 23.56 -19.44 6.37
C CYS A 314 24.69 -19.91 7.31
N ALA A 315 25.72 -20.51 6.70
CA ALA A 315 26.81 -21.13 7.43
C ALA A 315 27.31 -20.20 8.53
N ASP A 316 27.73 -20.78 9.66
CA ASP A 316 28.37 -20.03 10.74
C ASP A 316 29.52 -19.14 10.24
N ALA A 317 30.12 -19.49 9.09
CA ALA A 317 31.09 -18.70 8.36
C ALA A 317 30.55 -17.34 7.87
N VAL A 318 29.32 -17.27 7.34
CA VAL A 318 28.69 -15.99 6.93
C VAL A 318 28.29 -15.17 8.15
N ARG A 319 27.83 -15.85 9.21
CA ARG A 319 27.54 -15.19 10.48
C ARG A 319 28.81 -14.66 11.15
N SER A 320 29.90 -15.43 11.16
CA SER A 320 31.17 -15.01 11.77
C SER A 320 31.78 -13.80 11.05
N LEU A 321 31.63 -13.69 9.75
CA LEU A 321 32.11 -12.56 8.96
C LEU A 321 31.37 -11.26 9.31
N PHE A 322 30.08 -11.35 9.64
CA PHE A 322 29.31 -10.18 10.10
C PHE A 322 29.67 -9.78 11.54
N TRP A 323 30.06 -10.74 12.41
CA TRP A 323 30.31 -10.49 13.82
C TRP A 323 31.75 -10.15 14.11
N ASP A 324 32.70 -10.61 13.28
CA ASP A 324 34.15 -10.44 13.50
C ASP A 324 34.71 -9.11 12.91
N LYS A 325 33.94 -8.42 12.06
CA LYS A 325 34.30 -7.06 11.60
C LYS A 325 33.80 -6.04 12.62
N ASP A 326 34.70 -5.19 13.08
CA ASP A 326 34.41 -4.04 13.93
C ASP A 326 33.69 -2.96 13.12
N TRP A 327 32.37 -3.07 13.08
CA TRP A 327 31.50 -2.13 12.36
C TRP A 327 31.26 -0.81 13.14
N GLY A 328 32.13 -0.48 14.12
CA GLY A 328 32.13 0.80 14.84
C GLY A 328 30.90 1.11 15.70
N GLY A 329 29.98 0.16 15.91
CA GLY A 329 28.78 0.36 16.71
C GLY A 329 28.12 -0.94 17.08
N THR A 330 28.05 -1.18 18.32
CA THR A 330 27.25 -2.09 19.15
C THR A 330 26.13 -2.88 18.43
N ILE A 331 26.50 -3.93 17.70
CA ILE A 331 25.56 -5.01 17.42
C ILE A 331 25.75 -6.06 18.52
N PRO A 332 24.77 -6.33 19.40
CA PRO A 332 24.91 -7.31 20.46
C PRO A 332 25.08 -8.71 19.86
N ARG A 333 26.12 -9.44 20.30
CA ARG A 333 26.27 -10.87 19.97
C ARG A 333 25.06 -11.64 20.50
N PRO A 334 24.43 -12.53 19.73
CA PRO A 334 23.46 -13.46 20.29
C PRO A 334 24.17 -14.33 21.34
N LYS A 335 23.50 -14.53 22.47
CA LYS A 335 23.93 -15.40 23.54
C LYS A 335 23.80 -16.86 23.14
#